data_83dc2bc5f478eafad9fcdcb5ba7c3adb
#
_entry.id   83dc2bc5f478eafad9fcdcb5ba7c3adb
#
_cell.length_a   1.000
_cell.length_b   1.000
_cell.length_c   1.000
_cell.angle_alpha   90.00
_cell.angle_beta   90.00
_cell.angle_gamma   90.00
#
_symmetry.space_group_name_H-M   'P 1'
#
loop_
_entity.id
_entity.type
_entity.pdbx_description
1 polymer ?
#
loop_
_entity_poly.entity_id
_entity_poly.type
_entity_poly.pdbx_seq_one_letter_code
_entity_poly.pdbx_strand_id
1 'polypeptide(L)'
;MAATPSRAGAWSAGIVGALLATGVVLIGGHLAHLLSSPTASPSGVGVSQKAAGPEMNRTPLPALDAPIATTTTVMMGVDPGLYQLASRVATAMPVVFIDHKPSGVGVVVSPKGYVLVPASLVSDADDIGLFIDGQQLPATLVGVDPGTGLAVVRVHNAGSLEAVRFVSGAKLGSGAFVALVWMGNDEPQTCWGTVDELDVPLTATDNSPPLLESLKAFDPMPQMASGGVVIDGAGHLLGMVTSVAGETLIATPGWLADMVSRELISSGRVVHGWLGITGETASVSATQTAVEVLSVAPGGAAAKAGVKPGDLIEALDGEPIAAMSGIVAALYSLPPNRMIMLQVLRSGHAWDARARLTAAA
;
A
#
# COMPACT_ATOMS: atom_id res chain seq x y z
N MET A 1 -13.96 62.96 -29.47
CA MET A 1 -13.71 62.34 -30.77
C MET A 1 -13.44 60.86 -30.55
N ALA A 2 -14.32 60.10 -31.14
CA ALA A 2 -14.26 58.70 -31.50
C ALA A 2 -14.04 57.64 -30.39
N ALA A 3 -15.14 57.00 -30.08
CA ALA A 3 -15.30 55.75 -29.35
C ALA A 3 -14.86 54.55 -30.16
N THR A 4 -14.34 53.55 -29.48
CA THR A 4 -14.20 52.19 -29.99
C THR A 4 -15.12 51.23 -29.25
N PRO A 5 -15.84 50.34 -29.88
CA PRO A 5 -16.70 49.39 -29.22
C PRO A 5 -15.99 48.05 -28.93
N SER A 6 -16.23 47.54 -27.73
CA SER A 6 -15.90 46.19 -27.28
C SER A 6 -16.73 45.14 -28.02
N ARG A 7 -16.07 44.03 -28.40
CA ARG A 7 -16.77 42.82 -28.83
C ARG A 7 -16.71 41.81 -27.68
N ALA A 8 -17.83 41.59 -27.06
CA ALA A 8 -18.10 40.42 -26.22
C ALA A 8 -18.36 39.22 -27.14
N GLY A 9 -17.57 38.18 -26.97
CA GLY A 9 -17.81 36.87 -27.58
C GLY A 9 -18.43 35.93 -26.55
N ALA A 10 -19.71 35.66 -26.73
CA ALA A 10 -20.42 34.62 -25.98
C ALA A 10 -19.98 33.25 -26.48
N TRP A 11 -19.56 32.40 -25.56
CA TRP A 11 -19.39 30.97 -25.82
C TRP A 11 -20.55 30.24 -25.16
N SER A 12 -21.35 29.62 -26.00
CA SER A 12 -22.49 28.79 -25.70
C SER A 12 -22.08 27.52 -24.94
N ALA A 13 -22.79 27.26 -23.87
CA ALA A 13 -22.76 25.99 -23.12
C ALA A 13 -23.33 24.87 -24.00
N GLY A 14 -22.50 23.89 -24.34
CA GLY A 14 -22.91 22.61 -24.89
C GLY A 14 -23.05 21.58 -23.79
N ILE A 15 -24.29 21.26 -23.44
CA ILE A 15 -24.63 20.13 -22.59
C ILE A 15 -24.51 18.87 -23.45
N VAL A 16 -23.51 18.05 -23.18
CA VAL A 16 -23.44 16.67 -23.69
C VAL A 16 -23.89 15.75 -22.56
N GLY A 17 -25.10 15.25 -22.70
CA GLY A 17 -25.65 14.21 -21.85
C GLY A 17 -24.97 12.88 -22.13
N ALA A 18 -24.27 12.30 -21.18
CA ALA A 18 -23.80 10.93 -21.19
C ALA A 18 -24.89 10.01 -20.65
N LEU A 19 -25.44 9.20 -21.52
CA LEU A 19 -26.33 8.10 -21.20
C LEU A 19 -25.55 7.00 -20.44
N LEU A 20 -25.92 6.80 -19.18
CA LEU A 20 -25.56 5.61 -18.41
C LEU A 20 -26.34 4.42 -18.96
N ALA A 21 -25.66 3.55 -19.69
CA ALA A 21 -26.17 2.23 -20.04
C ALA A 21 -25.81 1.25 -18.90
N THR A 22 -26.76 1.01 -18.02
CA THR A 22 -26.72 -0.10 -17.06
C THR A 22 -26.95 -1.40 -17.81
N GLY A 23 -25.88 -2.12 -18.10
CA GLY A 23 -25.93 -3.48 -18.60
C GLY A 23 -26.12 -4.48 -17.45
N VAL A 24 -27.36 -4.83 -17.14
CA VAL A 24 -27.69 -6.00 -16.32
C VAL A 24 -27.55 -7.22 -17.21
N VAL A 25 -26.52 -8.02 -17.01
CA VAL A 25 -26.41 -9.36 -17.62
C VAL A 25 -27.13 -10.34 -16.71
N LEU A 26 -28.37 -10.66 -17.07
CA LEU A 26 -29.09 -11.80 -16.53
C LEU A 26 -28.54 -13.09 -17.17
N ILE A 27 -27.74 -13.84 -16.42
CA ILE A 27 -27.49 -15.24 -16.73
C ILE A 27 -28.60 -16.05 -16.07
N GLY A 28 -29.67 -16.19 -16.78
CA GLY A 28 -30.77 -17.07 -16.44
C GLY A 28 -30.70 -18.34 -17.27
N GLY A 29 -30.83 -19.46 -16.59
CA GLY A 29 -31.32 -20.67 -17.20
C GLY A 29 -30.28 -21.72 -17.51
N HIS A 30 -30.23 -22.75 -16.69
CA HIS A 30 -30.41 -24.20 -17.01
C HIS A 30 -29.96 -25.03 -15.80
N LEU A 31 -30.87 -25.20 -14.87
CA LEU A 31 -30.82 -26.31 -13.92
C LEU A 31 -32.25 -26.75 -13.55
N ALA A 32 -32.89 -27.38 -14.50
CA ALA A 32 -34.12 -28.15 -14.26
C ALA A 32 -34.06 -29.36 -15.18
N HIS A 33 -33.51 -30.46 -14.69
CA HIS A 33 -33.79 -31.84 -15.08
C HIS A 33 -32.77 -32.73 -14.37
N LEU A 34 -33.23 -33.34 -13.29
CA LEU A 34 -32.82 -34.64 -12.78
C LEU A 34 -33.39 -34.84 -11.37
N LEU A 35 -34.72 -34.86 -11.30
CA LEU A 35 -35.45 -35.53 -10.23
C LEU A 35 -36.35 -36.57 -10.87
N SER A 36 -35.89 -37.78 -10.91
CA SER A 36 -36.73 -38.95 -11.03
C SER A 36 -35.99 -40.15 -10.43
N SER A 37 -36.45 -40.54 -9.26
CA SER A 37 -36.18 -41.84 -8.67
C SER A 37 -36.84 -42.95 -9.49
N PRO A 38 -36.29 -44.12 -9.45
CA PRO A 38 -37.14 -45.26 -9.12
C PRO A 38 -36.55 -46.14 -8.00
N THR A 39 -37.44 -46.44 -7.09
CA THR A 39 -37.44 -47.58 -6.19
C THR A 39 -37.19 -48.89 -6.90
N ALA A 40 -36.27 -49.70 -6.41
CA ALA A 40 -36.29 -51.15 -6.50
C ALA A 40 -35.39 -51.77 -5.43
N SER A 41 -35.97 -52.44 -4.43
CA SER A 41 -35.33 -53.56 -3.75
C SER A 41 -35.48 -54.79 -4.60
N PRO A 42 -34.51 -55.70 -4.59
CA PRO A 42 -34.70 -56.95 -3.85
C PRO A 42 -33.45 -57.60 -3.23
N SER A 43 -33.76 -58.30 -2.14
CA SER A 43 -33.29 -59.64 -1.77
C SER A 43 -31.81 -59.98 -1.75
N GLY A 44 -31.30 -60.19 -0.60
CA GLY A 44 -30.54 -61.19 0.05
C GLY A 44 -29.62 -62.13 -0.76
N VAL A 45 -28.36 -62.09 -0.37
CA VAL A 45 -27.51 -63.31 -0.23
C VAL A 45 -26.53 -63.05 0.91
N GLY A 46 -26.59 -63.87 1.94
CA GLY A 46 -25.63 -63.90 3.01
C GLY A 46 -24.32 -64.57 2.59
N VAL A 47 -23.21 -64.13 3.11
CA VAL A 47 -22.00 -64.93 3.35
C VAL A 47 -21.15 -64.31 4.46
N SER A 48 -21.03 -65.08 5.52
CA SER A 48 -19.85 -65.41 6.32
C SER A 48 -19.08 -64.31 7.03
N GLN A 49 -19.21 -64.36 8.34
CA GLN A 49 -18.28 -63.82 9.34
C GLN A 49 -16.86 -64.29 9.12
N LYS A 50 -15.86 -63.40 9.23
CA LYS A 50 -14.59 -63.73 9.80
C LYS A 50 -13.83 -62.52 10.34
N ALA A 51 -13.40 -62.64 11.60
CA ALA A 51 -12.32 -62.00 12.29
C ALA A 51 -12.58 -60.59 12.90
N ALA A 52 -12.74 -60.58 14.19
CA ALA A 52 -12.67 -59.50 15.12
C ALA A 52 -11.24 -58.88 15.15
N GLY A 53 -11.16 -57.59 14.88
CA GLY A 53 -10.02 -56.76 15.30
C GLY A 53 -10.43 -55.94 16.54
N PRO A 54 -9.49 -55.38 17.32
CA PRO A 54 -9.78 -54.84 18.65
C PRO A 54 -10.72 -53.61 18.55
N GLU A 55 -11.76 -53.64 19.36
CA GLU A 55 -12.68 -52.53 19.57
C GLU A 55 -11.96 -51.31 20.11
N MET A 56 -11.78 -50.27 19.27
CA MET A 56 -11.52 -48.94 19.75
C MET A 56 -12.81 -48.35 20.34
N ASN A 57 -12.79 -48.20 21.65
CA ASN A 57 -13.83 -47.53 22.42
C ASN A 57 -14.06 -46.12 21.88
N ARG A 58 -15.04 -45.97 20.96
CA ARG A 58 -15.48 -44.66 20.47
C ARG A 58 -16.50 -44.13 21.46
N THR A 59 -16.05 -43.26 22.36
CA THR A 59 -16.93 -42.41 23.14
C THR A 59 -17.80 -41.61 22.14
N PRO A 60 -19.13 -41.67 22.23
CA PRO A 60 -20.00 -40.86 21.35
C PRO A 60 -19.74 -39.39 21.66
N LEU A 61 -19.49 -38.61 20.60
CA LEU A 61 -19.50 -37.16 20.68
C LEU A 61 -20.90 -36.71 21.15
N PRO A 62 -21.01 -35.79 22.12
CA PRO A 62 -22.28 -35.26 22.56
C PRO A 62 -23.00 -34.61 21.38
N ALA A 63 -24.31 -34.86 21.27
CA ALA A 63 -25.17 -34.29 20.26
C ALA A 63 -25.12 -32.76 20.31
N LEU A 64 -24.90 -32.13 19.17
CA LEU A 64 -24.95 -30.68 18.97
C LEU A 64 -26.42 -30.20 18.90
N ASP A 65 -27.19 -30.34 19.99
CA ASP A 65 -28.50 -29.75 20.14
C ASP A 65 -28.49 -28.66 21.22
N ALA A 66 -27.60 -27.66 21.01
CA ALA A 66 -27.75 -26.38 21.67
C ALA A 66 -28.20 -25.36 20.64
N PRO A 67 -29.26 -24.55 20.92
CA PRO A 67 -29.64 -23.46 20.03
C PRO A 67 -28.44 -22.53 19.85
N ILE A 68 -28.02 -22.33 18.61
CA ILE A 68 -27.05 -21.30 18.27
C ILE A 68 -27.66 -19.99 18.72
N ALA A 69 -27.21 -19.47 19.85
CA ALA A 69 -27.53 -18.12 20.29
C ALA A 69 -27.03 -17.16 19.20
N THR A 70 -27.99 -16.64 18.46
CA THR A 70 -27.79 -15.55 17.50
C THR A 70 -27.22 -14.35 18.24
N THR A 71 -26.19 -13.78 17.71
CA THR A 71 -25.46 -12.60 18.20
C THR A 71 -24.36 -12.92 19.21
N THR A 72 -23.41 -13.70 18.81
CA THR A 72 -22.05 -13.44 19.24
C THR A 72 -21.47 -12.48 18.21
N THR A 73 -21.45 -11.21 18.54
CA THR A 73 -20.35 -10.36 18.08
C THR A 73 -19.11 -11.13 18.49
N VAL A 74 -18.47 -11.82 17.55
CA VAL A 74 -17.11 -12.27 17.71
C VAL A 74 -16.32 -10.99 17.78
N MET A 75 -16.20 -10.43 18.97
CA MET A 75 -14.99 -9.72 19.35
C MET A 75 -13.94 -10.79 19.13
N MET A 76 -13.30 -10.78 17.97
CA MET A 76 -12.03 -11.48 17.81
C MET A 76 -11.21 -10.99 18.97
N GLY A 77 -10.95 -11.85 19.94
CA GLY A 77 -10.22 -11.47 21.13
C GLY A 77 -8.91 -10.89 20.65
N VAL A 78 -8.76 -9.58 20.80
CA VAL A 78 -7.51 -8.89 20.47
C VAL A 78 -6.47 -9.64 21.29
N ASP A 79 -5.52 -10.25 20.62
CA ASP A 79 -4.40 -10.90 21.31
C ASP A 79 -3.84 -9.86 22.28
N PRO A 80 -3.83 -10.11 23.60
CA PRO A 80 -3.35 -9.13 24.56
C PRO A 80 -1.94 -8.66 24.26
N GLY A 81 -1.13 -9.50 23.60
CA GLY A 81 0.20 -9.14 23.09
C GLY A 81 0.14 -8.09 22.00
N LEU A 82 -0.77 -8.23 21.02
CA LEU A 82 -0.94 -7.25 19.96
C LEU A 82 -1.43 -5.90 20.50
N TYR A 83 -2.39 -5.91 21.43
CA TYR A 83 -2.86 -4.68 22.06
C TYR A 83 -1.73 -3.94 22.80
N GLN A 84 -0.86 -4.67 23.51
CA GLN A 84 0.30 -4.07 24.18
C GLN A 84 1.31 -3.49 23.16
N LEU A 85 1.54 -4.18 22.03
CA LEU A 85 2.39 -3.69 20.96
C LEU A 85 1.79 -2.42 20.35
N ALA A 86 0.51 -2.45 20.01
CA ALA A 86 -0.21 -1.30 19.47
C ALA A 86 -0.18 -0.10 20.42
N SER A 87 -0.44 -0.32 21.71
CA SER A 87 -0.40 0.73 22.72
C SER A 87 0.98 1.40 22.84
N ARG A 88 2.06 0.63 22.70
CA ARG A 88 3.42 1.19 22.69
C ARG A 88 3.70 2.03 21.45
N VAL A 89 3.25 1.57 20.28
CA VAL A 89 3.43 2.31 19.04
C VAL A 89 2.56 3.58 19.05
N ALA A 90 1.36 3.48 19.58
CA ALA A 90 0.37 4.57 19.65
C ALA A 90 0.85 5.79 20.44
N THR A 91 1.75 5.63 21.42
CA THR A 91 2.34 6.77 22.15
C THR A 91 3.06 7.75 21.22
N ALA A 92 3.53 7.27 20.07
CA ALA A 92 4.19 8.08 19.05
C ALA A 92 3.27 8.41 17.84
N MET A 93 1.96 8.23 17.98
CA MET A 93 0.99 8.42 16.89
C MET A 93 -0.04 9.51 17.22
N PRO A 94 0.31 10.79 17.07
CA PRO A 94 -0.64 11.88 17.28
C PRO A 94 -1.77 11.87 16.24
N VAL A 95 -2.98 12.24 16.68
CA VAL A 95 -4.09 12.50 15.75
C VAL A 95 -3.85 13.84 15.05
N VAL A 96 -4.00 13.82 13.72
CA VAL A 96 -3.84 15.00 12.86
C VAL A 96 -5.19 15.68 12.69
N PHE A 97 -5.23 16.97 12.98
CA PHE A 97 -6.38 17.85 12.78
C PHE A 97 -6.08 18.79 11.61
N ILE A 98 -7.01 18.83 10.67
CA ILE A 98 -7.01 19.78 9.56
C ILE A 98 -8.24 20.65 9.72
N ASP A 99 -8.05 21.96 9.73
CA ASP A 99 -9.13 22.94 9.93
C ASP A 99 -10.02 22.58 11.14
N HIS A 100 -9.35 22.24 12.25
CA HIS A 100 -9.97 21.82 13.52
C HIS A 100 -10.77 20.50 13.48
N LYS A 101 -10.63 19.68 12.42
CA LYS A 101 -11.30 18.38 12.32
C LYS A 101 -10.27 17.24 12.34
N PRO A 102 -10.54 16.16 13.10
CA PRO A 102 -9.68 14.99 13.06
C PRO A 102 -9.75 14.38 11.65
N SER A 103 -8.60 14.21 11.02
CA SER A 103 -8.51 13.82 9.60
C SER A 103 -7.69 12.55 9.37
N GLY A 104 -6.83 12.19 10.30
CA GLY A 104 -5.98 11.01 10.23
C GLY A 104 -5.01 10.98 11.39
N VAL A 105 -3.96 10.22 11.24
CA VAL A 105 -2.89 10.10 12.24
C VAL A 105 -1.52 10.37 11.63
N GLY A 106 -0.56 10.71 12.47
CA GLY A 106 0.84 10.83 12.07
C GLY A 106 1.72 9.93 12.92
N VAL A 107 3.00 9.89 12.60
CA VAL A 107 4.02 9.13 13.33
C VAL A 107 5.16 10.06 13.72
N VAL A 108 5.46 10.17 15.00
CA VAL A 108 6.60 10.94 15.48
C VAL A 108 7.90 10.26 15.08
N VAL A 109 8.66 10.90 14.20
CA VAL A 109 9.95 10.37 13.68
C VAL A 109 11.16 11.03 14.28
N SER A 110 10.95 12.08 15.09
CA SER A 110 12.04 12.75 15.81
C SER A 110 11.55 13.36 17.14
N PRO A 111 12.32 13.21 18.22
CA PRO A 111 12.01 13.85 19.51
C PRO A 111 11.90 15.38 19.45
N LYS A 112 12.38 15.99 18.36
CA LYS A 112 12.31 17.45 18.13
C LYS A 112 10.97 17.92 17.57
N GLY A 113 9.93 17.06 17.58
CA GLY A 113 8.59 17.40 17.13
C GLY A 113 8.36 17.25 15.63
N TYR A 114 9.17 16.45 14.92
CA TYR A 114 8.89 16.11 13.52
C TYR A 114 7.98 14.87 13.46
N VAL A 115 6.90 15.02 12.71
CA VAL A 115 5.87 14.00 12.55
C VAL A 115 5.68 13.71 11.06
N LEU A 116 5.78 12.45 10.69
CA LEU A 116 5.51 11.96 9.35
C LEU A 116 3.99 11.76 9.21
N VAL A 117 3.41 12.23 8.12
CA VAL A 117 1.98 12.18 7.83
C VAL A 117 1.75 11.86 6.35
N PRO A 118 0.59 11.32 5.96
CA PRO A 118 0.21 11.26 4.55
C PRO A 118 0.16 12.65 3.92
N ALA A 119 0.76 12.78 2.74
CA ALA A 119 0.76 14.05 2.01
C ALA A 119 -0.66 14.55 1.71
N SER A 120 -1.57 13.63 1.41
CA SER A 120 -2.97 13.94 1.13
C SER A 120 -3.72 14.62 2.27
N LEU A 121 -3.24 14.50 3.51
CA LEU A 121 -3.85 15.19 4.66
C LEU A 121 -3.45 16.66 4.74
N VAL A 122 -2.25 17.01 4.29
CA VAL A 122 -1.63 18.31 4.62
C VAL A 122 -1.29 19.18 3.41
N SER A 123 -1.35 18.65 2.18
CA SER A 123 -0.93 19.39 0.99
C SER A 123 -1.74 20.65 0.72
N ASP A 124 -3.03 20.64 1.02
CA ASP A 124 -3.96 21.75 0.80
C ASP A 124 -4.52 22.32 2.11
N ALA A 125 -3.87 22.01 3.26
CA ALA A 125 -4.35 22.40 4.57
C ALA A 125 -3.92 23.83 4.92
N ASP A 126 -4.88 24.65 5.35
CA ASP A 126 -4.62 26.01 5.84
C ASP A 126 -4.17 25.99 7.32
N ASP A 127 -4.74 25.09 8.13
CA ASP A 127 -4.41 24.92 9.54
C ASP A 127 -4.14 23.46 9.88
N ILE A 128 -2.96 23.19 10.44
CA ILE A 128 -2.52 21.85 10.84
C ILE A 128 -2.32 21.83 12.35
N GLY A 129 -3.08 20.99 13.02
CA GLY A 129 -2.95 20.71 14.44
C GLY A 129 -2.65 19.25 14.72
N LEU A 130 -1.94 18.96 15.80
CA LEU A 130 -1.73 17.58 16.27
C LEU A 130 -2.16 17.46 17.72
N PHE A 131 -2.89 16.38 18.02
CA PHE A 131 -3.31 16.07 19.38
C PHE A 131 -2.23 15.23 20.06
N ILE A 132 -1.60 15.81 21.10
CA ILE A 132 -0.48 15.23 21.82
C ILE A 132 -0.68 15.51 23.31
N ASP A 133 -0.58 14.50 24.14
CA ASP A 133 -0.71 14.60 25.62
C ASP A 133 -1.96 15.37 26.06
N GLY A 134 -3.10 15.12 25.43
CA GLY A 134 -4.38 15.75 25.76
C GLY A 134 -4.54 17.20 25.26
N GLN A 135 -3.63 17.71 24.42
CA GLN A 135 -3.68 19.05 23.89
C GLN A 135 -3.53 19.07 22.36
N GLN A 136 -4.29 19.92 21.71
CA GLN A 136 -4.09 20.21 20.28
C GLN A 136 -3.02 21.29 20.14
N LEU A 137 -1.89 20.93 19.55
CA LEU A 137 -0.74 21.80 19.33
C LEU A 137 -0.65 22.18 17.85
N PRO A 138 -0.34 23.44 17.52
CA PRO A 138 -0.17 23.86 16.13
C PRO A 138 1.09 23.25 15.51
N ALA A 139 1.00 22.95 14.21
CA ALA A 139 2.12 22.44 13.46
C ALA A 139 2.28 23.18 12.12
N THR A 140 3.48 23.12 11.56
CA THR A 140 3.79 23.68 10.25
C THR A 140 4.31 22.61 9.31
N LEU A 141 3.91 22.69 8.04
CA LEU A 141 4.43 21.83 6.99
C LEU A 141 5.92 22.10 6.77
N VAL A 142 6.75 21.06 6.85
CA VAL A 142 8.19 21.10 6.57
C VAL A 142 8.46 20.85 5.10
N GLY A 143 7.78 19.84 4.54
CA GLY A 143 7.90 19.49 3.15
C GLY A 143 7.03 18.29 2.78
N VAL A 144 6.85 18.10 1.49
CA VAL A 144 6.06 17.02 0.88
C VAL A 144 6.92 16.27 -0.12
N ASP A 145 6.75 14.96 -0.16
CA ASP A 145 7.22 14.10 -1.24
C ASP A 145 6.03 13.49 -1.97
N PRO A 146 5.59 14.09 -3.09
CA PRO A 146 4.46 13.57 -3.85
C PRO A 146 4.71 12.16 -4.40
N GLY A 147 5.97 11.81 -4.66
CA GLY A 147 6.36 10.52 -5.22
C GLY A 147 6.10 9.35 -4.27
N THR A 148 6.07 9.58 -2.97
CA THR A 148 5.80 8.54 -1.95
C THR A 148 4.48 8.76 -1.22
N GLY A 149 3.79 9.87 -1.46
CA GLY A 149 2.57 10.24 -0.74
C GLY A 149 2.82 10.63 0.73
N LEU A 150 4.05 11.02 1.09
CA LEU A 150 4.45 11.36 2.46
C LEU A 150 4.74 12.85 2.60
N ALA A 151 4.50 13.37 3.80
CA ALA A 151 4.87 14.71 4.21
C ALA A 151 5.41 14.71 5.63
N VAL A 152 6.22 15.71 5.98
CA VAL A 152 6.65 15.96 7.35
C VAL A 152 6.08 17.29 7.81
N VAL A 153 5.48 17.26 9.01
CA VAL A 153 5.07 18.45 9.73
C VAL A 153 5.92 18.60 10.99
N ARG A 154 6.07 19.85 11.50
CA ARG A 154 6.75 20.14 12.74
C ARG A 154 5.78 20.73 13.75
N VAL A 155 5.63 20.05 14.87
CA VAL A 155 4.83 20.52 16.01
C VAL A 155 5.59 21.60 16.77
N HIS A 156 4.88 22.63 17.18
CA HIS A 156 5.42 23.70 18.01
C HIS A 156 5.10 23.46 19.49
N ASN A 157 6.06 23.72 20.36
CA ASN A 157 5.91 23.67 21.82
C ASN A 157 5.54 22.27 22.40
N ALA A 158 5.85 21.20 21.68
CA ALA A 158 5.51 19.82 22.10
C ALA A 158 6.47 19.23 23.15
N GLY A 159 7.54 19.96 23.55
CA GLY A 159 8.59 19.36 24.37
C GLY A 159 9.37 18.28 23.62
N SER A 160 9.85 17.26 24.36
CA SER A 160 10.50 16.08 23.76
C SER A 160 9.48 14.98 23.59
N LEU A 161 9.25 14.57 22.34
CA LEU A 161 8.31 13.51 22.01
C LEU A 161 9.00 12.13 21.95
N GLU A 162 8.23 11.08 22.23
CA GLU A 162 8.65 9.72 21.96
C GLU A 162 8.63 9.48 20.46
N ALA A 163 9.76 9.09 19.88
CA ALA A 163 9.88 8.86 18.45
C ALA A 163 10.08 7.37 18.15
N VAL A 164 9.41 6.88 17.14
CA VAL A 164 9.58 5.53 16.63
C VAL A 164 10.45 5.52 15.38
N ARG A 165 10.90 4.34 14.98
CA ARG A 165 11.67 4.15 13.75
C ARG A 165 11.06 3.04 12.91
N PHE A 166 11.02 3.27 11.63
CA PHE A 166 10.72 2.24 10.66
C PHE A 166 11.92 1.30 10.48
N VAL A 167 11.64 0.04 10.24
CA VAL A 167 12.70 -0.95 10.00
C VAL A 167 13.16 -0.89 8.55
N SER A 168 14.45 -0.67 8.37
CA SER A 168 15.09 -0.56 7.05
C SER A 168 15.53 -1.91 6.51
N GLY A 169 14.74 -2.83 6.24
CA GLY A 169 15.18 -4.14 5.68
C GLY A 169 14.17 -5.26 5.79
N ALA A 170 13.06 -5.04 6.48
CA ALA A 170 11.95 -5.97 6.44
C ALA A 170 11.32 -5.91 5.04
N LYS A 171 11.38 -7.02 4.32
CA LYS A 171 10.64 -7.20 3.07
C LYS A 171 9.30 -7.81 3.41
N LEU A 172 8.23 -7.07 3.16
CA LEU A 172 6.90 -7.66 3.14
C LEU A 172 6.80 -8.56 1.91
N GLY A 173 6.15 -9.69 2.05
CA GLY A 173 5.82 -10.58 0.95
C GLY A 173 4.30 -10.59 0.72
N SER A 174 3.84 -10.77 -0.51
CA SER A 174 2.43 -10.97 -0.79
C SER A 174 1.87 -12.13 0.05
N GLY A 175 0.70 -11.94 0.66
CA GLY A 175 0.08 -12.87 1.59
C GLY A 175 0.63 -12.82 3.02
N ALA A 176 1.62 -11.98 3.33
CA ALA A 176 2.12 -11.83 4.69
C ALA A 176 1.04 -11.25 5.62
N PHE A 177 0.90 -11.85 6.81
CA PHE A 177 0.03 -11.29 7.86
C PHE A 177 0.71 -10.11 8.53
N VAL A 178 -0.03 -9.03 8.69
CA VAL A 178 0.40 -7.79 9.33
C VAL A 178 -0.67 -7.29 10.28
N ALA A 179 -0.28 -6.50 11.26
CA ALA A 179 -1.22 -5.74 12.07
C ALA A 179 -1.20 -4.28 11.63
N LEU A 180 -2.39 -3.70 11.56
CA LEU A 180 -2.61 -2.29 11.28
C LEU A 180 -2.91 -1.59 12.61
N VAL A 181 -2.25 -0.48 12.88
CA VAL A 181 -2.44 0.31 14.10
C VAL A 181 -2.73 1.75 13.72
N TRP A 182 -3.80 2.31 14.29
CA TRP A 182 -4.13 3.73 14.13
C TRP A 182 -4.75 4.27 15.42
N MET A 183 -4.93 5.57 15.52
CA MET A 183 -5.64 6.19 16.64
C MET A 183 -7.09 6.46 16.26
N GLY A 184 -8.01 6.06 17.11
CA GLY A 184 -9.42 6.35 16.97
C GLY A 184 -10.02 6.71 18.32
N ASN A 185 -10.71 7.84 18.42
CA ASN A 185 -11.33 8.32 19.66
C ASN A 185 -10.38 8.31 20.88
N ASP A 186 -9.14 8.79 20.68
CA ASP A 186 -8.07 8.88 21.68
C ASP A 186 -7.53 7.52 22.19
N GLU A 187 -7.94 6.41 21.60
CA GLU A 187 -7.46 5.08 21.92
C GLU A 187 -6.83 4.40 20.70
N PRO A 188 -5.78 3.55 20.92
CA PRO A 188 -5.21 2.76 19.84
C PRO A 188 -6.22 1.73 19.34
N GLN A 189 -6.40 1.73 18.04
CA GLN A 189 -7.20 0.74 17.32
C GLN A 189 -6.29 -0.19 16.55
N THR A 190 -6.67 -1.44 16.43
CA THR A 190 -5.91 -2.43 15.68
C THR A 190 -6.82 -3.31 14.84
N CYS A 191 -6.29 -3.73 13.71
CA CYS A 191 -6.93 -4.74 12.88
C CYS A 191 -5.82 -5.60 12.26
N TRP A 192 -6.13 -6.85 11.97
CA TRP A 192 -5.27 -7.69 11.15
C TRP A 192 -5.52 -7.45 9.68
N GLY A 193 -4.54 -7.70 8.86
CA GLY A 193 -4.62 -7.66 7.43
C GLY A 193 -3.60 -8.56 6.77
N THR A 194 -3.64 -8.59 5.46
CA THR A 194 -2.64 -9.26 4.63
C THR A 194 -2.07 -8.30 3.61
N VAL A 195 -0.83 -8.49 3.25
CA VAL A 195 -0.25 -7.85 2.08
C VAL A 195 -0.90 -8.47 0.84
N ASP A 196 -1.64 -7.68 0.08
CA ASP A 196 -2.36 -8.14 -1.11
C ASP A 196 -1.45 -8.09 -2.33
N GLU A 197 -0.96 -6.90 -2.64
CA GLU A 197 -0.12 -6.64 -3.80
C GLU A 197 1.07 -5.77 -3.41
N LEU A 198 2.23 -6.08 -3.97
CA LEU A 198 3.43 -5.24 -3.88
C LEU A 198 3.52 -4.38 -5.13
N ASP A 199 4.18 -3.23 -5.01
CA ASP A 199 4.51 -2.41 -6.17
C ASP A 199 3.32 -1.71 -6.85
N VAL A 200 2.34 -1.30 -6.05
CA VAL A 200 1.16 -0.57 -6.52
C VAL A 200 1.56 0.87 -6.88
N PRO A 201 1.18 1.38 -8.06
CA PRO A 201 1.44 2.78 -8.42
C PRO A 201 0.61 3.73 -7.56
N LEU A 202 1.19 4.84 -7.14
CA LEU A 202 0.53 5.86 -6.31
C LEU A 202 -0.71 6.48 -6.99
N THR A 203 -0.66 6.61 -8.31
CA THR A 203 -1.77 7.08 -9.13
C THR A 203 -1.92 6.22 -10.38
N ALA A 204 -3.15 5.99 -10.82
CA ALA A 204 -3.45 5.30 -12.08
C ALA A 204 -3.02 6.11 -13.33
N THR A 205 -2.58 7.34 -13.16
CA THR A 205 -2.10 8.22 -14.22
C THR A 205 -0.58 8.25 -14.22
N ASP A 206 -0.02 7.42 -15.09
CA ASP A 206 1.17 7.65 -15.84
C ASP A 206 2.42 8.23 -15.13
N ASN A 207 3.48 7.47 -15.03
CA ASN A 207 4.83 7.80 -14.55
C ASN A 207 5.09 7.88 -13.04
N SER A 208 4.14 7.64 -12.17
CA SER A 208 4.48 7.44 -10.76
C SER A 208 5.10 6.06 -10.58
N PRO A 209 6.27 5.99 -9.95
CA PRO A 209 6.91 4.71 -9.74
C PRO A 209 6.07 3.83 -8.79
N PRO A 210 5.94 2.53 -9.09
CA PRO A 210 5.25 1.58 -8.21
C PRO A 210 6.11 1.29 -6.98
N LEU A 211 5.80 1.92 -5.85
CA LEU A 211 6.54 1.76 -4.60
C LEU A 211 5.66 1.49 -3.41
N LEU A 212 4.36 1.43 -3.65
CA LEU A 212 3.40 1.28 -2.60
C LEU A 212 2.98 -0.18 -2.46
N GLU A 213 2.62 -0.55 -1.26
CA GLU A 213 2.09 -1.86 -0.94
C GLU A 213 0.58 -1.76 -0.78
N SER A 214 -0.17 -2.59 -1.49
CA SER A 214 -1.59 -2.78 -1.26
C SER A 214 -1.78 -3.77 -0.13
N LEU A 215 -2.56 -3.37 0.85
CA LEU A 215 -2.90 -4.17 2.02
C LEU A 215 -4.41 -4.40 2.03
N LYS A 216 -4.83 -5.59 2.36
CA LYS A 216 -6.23 -5.91 2.58
C LYS A 216 -6.48 -6.10 4.07
N ALA A 217 -7.26 -5.22 4.66
CA ALA A 217 -7.75 -5.37 6.03
C ALA A 217 -8.85 -6.44 6.06
N PHE A 218 -9.04 -7.10 7.20
CA PHE A 218 -10.12 -8.07 7.35
C PHE A 218 -11.47 -7.41 7.60
N ASP A 219 -11.47 -6.15 8.04
CA ASP A 219 -12.64 -5.33 8.23
C ASP A 219 -12.50 -3.99 7.50
N PRO A 220 -13.60 -3.34 7.07
CA PRO A 220 -13.55 -2.01 6.48
C PRO A 220 -12.92 -0.99 7.43
N MET A 221 -11.96 -0.24 6.93
CA MET A 221 -11.20 0.73 7.71
C MET A 221 -11.79 2.13 7.62
N PRO A 222 -11.84 2.88 8.72
CA PRO A 222 -12.24 4.28 8.67
C PRO A 222 -11.16 5.14 7.98
N GLN A 223 -11.55 6.27 7.39
CA GLN A 223 -10.60 7.24 6.80
C GLN A 223 -9.55 7.73 7.82
N MET A 224 -9.92 7.77 9.09
CA MET A 224 -9.01 8.08 10.21
C MET A 224 -7.82 7.11 10.32
N ALA A 225 -7.88 5.93 9.69
CA ALA A 225 -6.73 5.03 9.59
C ALA A 225 -5.63 5.51 8.62
N SER A 226 -5.89 6.57 7.85
CA SER A 226 -4.85 7.25 7.06
C SER A 226 -3.76 7.81 7.98
N GLY A 227 -2.53 7.45 7.70
CA GLY A 227 -1.37 7.71 8.57
C GLY A 227 -1.12 6.65 9.64
N GLY A 228 -2.00 5.65 9.75
CA GLY A 228 -1.74 4.47 10.56
C GLY A 228 -0.49 3.72 10.12
N VAL A 229 -0.01 2.83 10.96
CA VAL A 229 1.20 2.06 10.69
C VAL A 229 0.92 0.59 10.53
N VAL A 230 1.73 -0.03 9.72
CA VAL A 230 1.78 -1.49 9.54
C VAL A 230 2.89 -2.03 10.43
N ILE A 231 2.58 -3.01 11.26
CA ILE A 231 3.56 -3.65 12.14
C ILE A 231 3.59 -5.17 11.96
N ASP A 232 4.74 -5.77 12.27
CA ASP A 232 4.85 -7.23 12.41
C ASP A 232 4.48 -7.69 13.83
N GLY A 233 4.51 -9.00 14.06
CA GLY A 233 4.25 -9.61 15.37
C GLY A 233 5.26 -9.24 16.49
N ALA A 234 6.37 -8.60 16.14
CA ALA A 234 7.36 -8.07 17.11
C ALA A 234 7.17 -6.56 17.38
N GLY A 235 6.27 -5.89 16.63
CA GLY A 235 6.01 -4.45 16.76
C GLY A 235 6.96 -3.58 15.95
N HIS A 236 7.66 -4.16 14.97
CA HIS A 236 8.46 -3.35 14.05
C HIS A 236 7.56 -2.63 13.05
N LEU A 237 7.82 -1.35 12.83
CA LEU A 237 7.09 -0.55 11.85
C LEU A 237 7.56 -0.90 10.44
N LEU A 238 6.71 -1.59 9.70
CA LEU A 238 6.98 -2.08 8.35
C LEU A 238 6.57 -1.08 7.27
N GLY A 239 5.60 -0.21 7.56
CA GLY A 239 5.10 0.78 6.61
C GLY A 239 4.15 1.79 7.25
N MET A 240 3.75 2.78 6.44
CA MET A 240 2.77 3.81 6.81
C MET A 240 1.64 3.84 5.81
N VAL A 241 0.40 3.77 6.28
CA VAL A 241 -0.81 3.86 5.45
C VAL A 241 -0.96 5.28 4.91
N THR A 242 -0.97 5.42 3.59
CA THR A 242 -1.12 6.71 2.91
C THR A 242 -2.48 6.92 2.27
N SER A 243 -3.24 5.83 2.07
CA SER A 243 -4.61 5.89 1.53
C SER A 243 -5.46 4.74 2.07
N VAL A 244 -6.75 5.00 2.24
CA VAL A 244 -7.74 4.03 2.72
C VAL A 244 -8.95 4.04 1.79
N ALA A 245 -9.36 2.87 1.30
CA ALA A 245 -10.53 2.69 0.46
C ALA A 245 -11.28 1.39 0.86
N GLY A 246 -12.16 1.49 1.85
CA GLY A 246 -12.87 0.33 2.41
C GLY A 246 -11.91 -0.66 3.08
N GLU A 247 -11.84 -1.89 2.57
CA GLU A 247 -10.90 -2.92 3.05
C GLU A 247 -9.50 -2.81 2.43
N THR A 248 -9.36 -2.02 1.38
CA THR A 248 -8.07 -1.83 0.69
C THR A 248 -7.34 -0.62 1.24
N LEU A 249 -6.09 -0.81 1.58
CA LEU A 249 -5.20 0.24 2.05
C LEU A 249 -3.95 0.29 1.16
N ILE A 250 -3.42 1.47 1.00
CA ILE A 250 -2.13 1.67 0.34
C ILE A 250 -1.14 2.16 1.39
N ALA A 251 0.00 1.52 1.46
CA ALA A 251 1.04 1.86 2.41
C ALA A 251 2.39 2.09 1.72
N THR A 252 3.13 3.07 2.23
CA THR A 252 4.52 3.30 1.85
C THR A 252 5.41 2.41 2.72
N PRO A 253 6.34 1.63 2.14
CA PRO A 253 7.25 0.77 2.88
C PRO A 253 8.08 1.53 3.92
N GLY A 254 8.35 0.88 5.06
CA GLY A 254 9.04 1.51 6.18
C GLY A 254 10.44 2.05 5.86
N TRP A 255 11.23 1.33 5.05
CA TRP A 255 12.56 1.78 4.63
C TRP A 255 12.49 3.10 3.85
N LEU A 256 11.46 3.26 3.02
CA LEU A 256 11.23 4.45 2.21
C LEU A 256 10.70 5.61 3.10
N ALA A 257 9.77 5.31 4.00
CA ALA A 257 9.25 6.27 4.96
C ALA A 257 10.35 6.86 5.85
N ASP A 258 11.30 6.02 6.30
CA ASP A 258 12.46 6.46 7.09
C ASP A 258 13.41 7.36 6.27
N MET A 259 13.70 7.00 5.03
CA MET A 259 14.55 7.79 4.14
C MET A 259 13.92 9.15 3.82
N VAL A 260 12.67 9.16 3.38
CA VAL A 260 11.92 10.37 3.04
C VAL A 260 11.81 11.30 4.23
N SER A 261 11.49 10.76 5.42
CA SER A 261 11.38 11.58 6.64
C SER A 261 12.69 12.30 6.96
N ARG A 262 13.83 11.63 6.85
CA ARG A 262 15.15 12.23 7.10
C ARG A 262 15.48 13.30 6.08
N GLU A 263 15.20 13.10 4.81
CA GLU A 263 15.47 14.09 3.78
C GLU A 263 14.57 15.32 3.93
N LEU A 264 13.27 15.13 4.16
CA LEU A 264 12.34 16.23 4.42
C LEU A 264 12.76 17.04 5.65
N ILE A 265 13.17 16.40 6.74
CA ILE A 265 13.66 17.09 7.95
C ILE A 265 14.93 17.90 7.66
N SER A 266 15.84 17.38 6.84
CA SER A 266 17.15 18.01 6.60
C SER A 266 17.10 19.12 5.56
N SER A 267 16.26 19.02 4.54
CA SER A 267 16.28 19.90 3.37
C SER A 267 14.91 20.47 2.97
N GLY A 268 13.82 20.03 3.60
CA GLY A 268 12.45 20.42 3.26
C GLY A 268 11.93 19.82 1.96
N ARG A 269 12.71 19.01 1.28
CA ARG A 269 12.36 18.37 0.01
C ARG A 269 13.10 17.06 -0.17
N VAL A 270 12.52 16.16 -0.95
CA VAL A 270 13.17 14.94 -1.44
C VAL A 270 13.47 15.10 -2.93
N VAL A 271 14.61 14.61 -3.37
CA VAL A 271 14.97 14.61 -4.78
C VAL A 271 15.43 13.21 -5.15
N HIS A 272 14.57 12.48 -5.83
CA HIS A 272 14.85 11.11 -6.26
C HIS A 272 15.66 11.07 -7.56
N GLY A 273 16.47 10.04 -7.70
CA GLY A 273 17.12 9.73 -8.96
C GLY A 273 16.10 9.26 -9.99
N TRP A 274 16.21 9.76 -11.22
CA TRP A 274 15.31 9.39 -12.30
C TRP A 274 16.07 8.79 -13.48
N LEU A 275 15.60 7.63 -13.94
CA LEU A 275 16.17 6.91 -15.08
C LEU A 275 15.48 7.29 -16.40
N GLY A 276 14.19 7.59 -16.36
CA GLY A 276 13.38 7.96 -17.51
C GLY A 276 12.96 6.78 -18.36
N ILE A 277 12.44 5.74 -17.73
CA ILE A 277 11.81 4.59 -18.39
C ILE A 277 10.44 4.32 -17.81
N THR A 278 9.57 3.71 -18.61
CA THR A 278 8.46 2.90 -18.13
C THR A 278 8.71 1.45 -18.51
N GLY A 279 8.26 0.52 -17.72
CA GLY A 279 8.49 -0.89 -17.96
C GLY A 279 7.51 -1.78 -17.22
N GLU A 280 7.53 -3.05 -17.54
CA GLU A 280 6.74 -4.08 -16.87
C GLU A 280 7.61 -5.31 -16.57
N THR A 281 7.14 -6.16 -15.68
CA THR A 281 7.83 -7.41 -15.36
C THR A 281 7.62 -8.42 -16.48
N ALA A 282 8.72 -8.88 -17.08
CA ALA A 282 8.72 -9.88 -18.14
C ALA A 282 9.43 -11.16 -17.70
N SER A 283 8.94 -12.31 -18.15
CA SER A 283 9.60 -13.61 -17.93
C SER A 283 10.71 -13.81 -18.94
N VAL A 284 11.95 -13.93 -18.46
CA VAL A 284 13.13 -14.27 -19.29
C VAL A 284 13.27 -15.78 -19.43
N SER A 285 12.94 -16.50 -18.36
CA SER A 285 12.92 -17.97 -18.33
C SER A 285 11.85 -18.48 -17.34
N ALA A 286 11.74 -19.79 -17.15
CA ALA A 286 10.81 -20.39 -16.19
C ALA A 286 11.04 -19.96 -14.73
N THR A 287 12.25 -19.49 -14.41
CA THR A 287 12.66 -19.14 -13.03
C THR A 287 13.26 -17.73 -12.91
N GLN A 288 13.33 -16.99 -14.01
CA GLN A 288 13.96 -15.66 -14.02
C GLN A 288 13.04 -14.66 -14.68
N THR A 289 12.86 -13.53 -14.01
CA THR A 289 12.15 -12.34 -14.49
C THR A 289 13.12 -11.17 -14.64
N ALA A 290 12.76 -10.22 -15.47
CA ALA A 290 13.46 -8.95 -15.68
C ALA A 290 12.44 -7.85 -15.94
N VAL A 291 12.89 -6.62 -16.13
CA VAL A 291 12.04 -5.51 -16.53
C VAL A 291 12.15 -5.28 -18.03
N GLU A 292 11.05 -5.45 -18.75
CA GLU A 292 10.95 -5.03 -20.15
C GLU A 292 10.68 -3.52 -20.21
N VAL A 293 11.52 -2.81 -20.93
CA VAL A 293 11.37 -1.37 -21.14
C VAL A 293 10.30 -1.11 -22.18
N LEU A 294 9.19 -0.51 -21.77
CA LEU A 294 8.07 -0.14 -22.64
C LEU A 294 8.31 1.20 -23.32
N SER A 295 8.84 2.17 -22.59
CA SER A 295 9.18 3.47 -23.15
C SER A 295 10.43 4.06 -22.52
N VAL A 296 11.07 4.99 -23.23
CA VAL A 296 12.23 5.73 -22.77
C VAL A 296 12.01 7.22 -23.00
N ALA A 297 12.09 8.00 -21.93
CA ALA A 297 11.92 9.45 -22.01
C ALA A 297 13.04 10.12 -22.83
N PRO A 298 12.69 10.94 -23.83
CA PRO A 298 13.70 11.65 -24.65
C PRO A 298 14.62 12.50 -23.76
N GLY A 299 15.93 12.33 -23.94
CA GLY A 299 16.93 13.06 -23.15
C GLY A 299 17.08 12.60 -21.69
N GLY A 300 16.31 11.59 -21.25
CA GLY A 300 16.47 10.95 -19.95
C GLY A 300 17.80 10.20 -19.78
N ALA A 301 18.05 9.73 -18.56
CA ALA A 301 19.28 9.00 -18.24
C ALA A 301 19.43 7.71 -19.06
N ALA A 302 18.34 6.94 -19.18
CA ALA A 302 18.30 5.71 -19.97
C ALA A 302 18.53 5.97 -21.47
N ALA A 303 17.87 7.02 -22.04
CA ALA A 303 18.06 7.39 -23.42
C ALA A 303 19.52 7.71 -23.75
N LYS A 304 20.18 8.49 -22.87
CA LYS A 304 21.62 8.83 -23.01
C LYS A 304 22.54 7.63 -22.85
N ALA A 305 22.11 6.64 -22.06
CA ALA A 305 22.83 5.38 -21.90
C ALA A 305 22.58 4.40 -23.05
N GLY A 306 21.69 4.72 -24.02
CA GLY A 306 21.42 3.88 -25.18
C GLY A 306 20.36 2.80 -24.99
N VAL A 307 19.63 2.83 -23.86
CA VAL A 307 18.49 1.95 -23.59
C VAL A 307 17.33 2.30 -24.54
N LYS A 308 16.61 1.29 -25.00
CA LYS A 308 15.49 1.44 -25.96
C LYS A 308 14.30 0.61 -25.51
N PRO A 309 13.09 0.93 -25.99
CA PRO A 309 11.94 0.04 -25.85
C PRO A 309 12.23 -1.36 -26.37
N GLY A 310 11.77 -2.39 -25.64
CA GLY A 310 12.03 -3.81 -25.89
C GLY A 310 13.33 -4.34 -25.28
N ASP A 311 14.12 -3.52 -24.61
CA ASP A 311 15.25 -3.99 -23.78
C ASP A 311 14.74 -4.66 -22.51
N LEU A 312 15.44 -5.68 -22.04
CA LEU A 312 15.22 -6.30 -20.75
C LEU A 312 16.31 -5.87 -19.78
N ILE A 313 15.95 -5.25 -18.66
CA ILE A 313 16.88 -4.88 -17.59
C ILE A 313 16.91 -6.02 -16.58
N GLU A 314 18.06 -6.70 -16.45
CA GLU A 314 18.24 -7.86 -15.59
C GLU A 314 18.91 -7.51 -14.25
N ALA A 315 19.75 -6.44 -14.21
CA ALA A 315 20.37 -6.00 -12.97
C ALA A 315 20.69 -4.51 -12.98
N LEU A 316 20.80 -3.91 -11.77
CA LEU A 316 21.21 -2.54 -11.52
C LEU A 316 22.36 -2.55 -10.50
N ASP A 317 23.51 -1.95 -10.85
CA ASP A 317 24.75 -1.94 -10.03
C ASP A 317 25.17 -3.34 -9.53
N GLY A 318 24.83 -4.39 -10.30
CA GLY A 318 25.14 -5.79 -10.00
C GLY A 318 24.08 -6.51 -9.18
N GLU A 319 23.06 -5.81 -8.66
CA GLU A 319 21.94 -6.41 -7.97
C GLU A 319 20.85 -6.86 -8.98
N PRO A 320 20.43 -8.14 -8.95
CA PRO A 320 19.39 -8.64 -9.85
C PRO A 320 18.06 -7.88 -9.67
N ILE A 321 17.43 -7.54 -10.78
CA ILE A 321 16.13 -6.88 -10.83
C ILE A 321 15.09 -7.85 -11.40
N ALA A 322 14.13 -8.22 -10.58
CA ALA A 322 13.05 -9.13 -10.97
C ALA A 322 11.77 -8.42 -11.42
N ALA A 323 11.59 -7.15 -11.01
CA ALA A 323 10.37 -6.37 -11.26
C ALA A 323 10.69 -4.88 -11.35
N MET A 324 9.75 -4.09 -11.89
CA MET A 324 9.91 -2.63 -12.01
C MET A 324 10.11 -1.96 -10.65
N SER A 325 9.47 -2.45 -9.60
CA SER A 325 9.67 -2.02 -8.22
C SER A 325 11.11 -2.08 -7.74
N GLY A 326 11.83 -3.12 -8.13
CA GLY A 326 13.24 -3.24 -7.80
C GLY A 326 14.07 -2.09 -8.39
N ILE A 327 13.78 -1.68 -9.63
CA ILE A 327 14.41 -0.50 -10.25
C ILE A 327 14.06 0.75 -9.45
N VAL A 328 12.78 0.91 -9.13
CA VAL A 328 12.30 2.12 -8.45
C VAL A 328 12.85 2.20 -7.03
N ALA A 329 12.84 1.11 -6.28
CA ALA A 329 13.44 1.04 -4.94
C ALA A 329 14.93 1.43 -4.96
N ALA A 330 15.67 0.93 -5.95
CA ALA A 330 17.05 1.30 -6.14
C ALA A 330 17.21 2.80 -6.46
N LEU A 331 16.42 3.32 -7.40
CA LEU A 331 16.49 4.73 -7.82
C LEU A 331 16.11 5.70 -6.69
N TYR A 332 15.12 5.36 -5.85
CA TYR A 332 14.73 6.21 -4.73
C TYR A 332 15.81 6.32 -3.65
N SER A 333 16.65 5.31 -3.52
CA SER A 333 17.80 5.35 -2.61
C SER A 333 19.02 6.08 -3.17
N LEU A 334 18.98 6.48 -4.45
CA LEU A 334 20.12 7.08 -5.14
C LEU A 334 19.85 8.56 -5.48
N PRO A 335 20.82 9.46 -5.19
CA PRO A 335 20.65 10.87 -5.53
C PRO A 335 20.78 11.11 -7.04
N PRO A 336 20.24 12.21 -7.56
CA PRO A 336 20.54 12.68 -8.91
C PRO A 336 22.05 12.82 -9.15
N ASN A 337 22.47 12.70 -10.40
CA ASN A 337 23.85 12.70 -10.85
C ASN A 337 24.67 11.46 -10.48
N ARG A 338 24.11 10.53 -9.73
CA ARG A 338 24.74 9.22 -9.51
C ARG A 338 24.88 8.48 -10.83
N MET A 339 26.04 7.88 -11.05
CA MET A 339 26.27 6.95 -12.15
C MET A 339 25.87 5.55 -11.70
N ILE A 340 25.01 4.90 -12.45
CA ILE A 340 24.58 3.52 -12.25
C ILE A 340 24.95 2.67 -13.47
N MET A 341 25.03 1.37 -13.25
CA MET A 341 25.23 0.38 -14.31
C MET A 341 24.00 -0.51 -14.43
N LEU A 342 23.41 -0.58 -15.61
CA LEU A 342 22.32 -1.47 -15.94
C LEU A 342 22.88 -2.64 -16.76
N GLN A 343 22.55 -3.87 -16.36
CA GLN A 343 22.76 -5.04 -17.21
C GLN A 343 21.51 -5.21 -18.07
N VAL A 344 21.69 -5.10 -19.38
CA VAL A 344 20.61 -5.05 -20.35
C VAL A 344 20.75 -6.19 -21.35
N LEU A 345 19.65 -6.89 -21.61
CA LEU A 345 19.55 -7.90 -22.66
C LEU A 345 18.74 -7.33 -23.83
N ARG A 346 19.33 -7.27 -25.02
CA ARG A 346 18.68 -6.84 -26.26
C ARG A 346 18.85 -7.89 -27.33
N SER A 347 17.75 -8.45 -27.83
CA SER A 347 17.75 -9.47 -28.88
C SER A 347 18.70 -10.65 -28.56
N GLY A 348 18.74 -11.08 -27.31
CA GLY A 348 19.61 -12.17 -26.83
C GLY A 348 21.07 -11.80 -26.58
N HIS A 349 21.44 -10.53 -26.70
CA HIS A 349 22.81 -10.05 -26.42
C HIS A 349 22.82 -9.20 -25.16
N ALA A 350 23.57 -9.64 -24.15
CA ALA A 350 23.77 -8.89 -22.92
C ALA A 350 24.82 -7.78 -23.11
N TRP A 351 24.59 -6.60 -22.52
CA TRP A 351 25.52 -5.48 -22.50
C TRP A 351 25.29 -4.58 -21.27
N ASP A 352 26.30 -3.80 -20.91
CA ASP A 352 26.26 -2.90 -19.78
C ASP A 352 25.96 -1.47 -20.24
N ALA A 353 24.87 -0.88 -19.74
CA ALA A 353 24.52 0.50 -19.98
C ALA A 353 24.89 1.36 -18.77
N ARG A 354 25.73 2.37 -18.97
CA ARG A 354 26.07 3.36 -17.92
C ARG A 354 25.14 4.54 -18.00
N ALA A 355 24.28 4.69 -17.00
CA ALA A 355 23.31 5.78 -16.93
C ALA A 355 23.67 6.76 -15.81
N ARG A 356 23.69 8.06 -16.10
CA ARG A 356 23.77 9.11 -15.09
C ARG A 356 22.36 9.57 -14.74
N LEU A 357 21.92 9.30 -13.53
CA LEU A 357 20.59 9.67 -13.08
C LEU A 357 20.35 11.18 -13.20
N THR A 358 19.15 11.57 -13.59
CA THR A 358 18.67 12.94 -13.50
C THR A 358 17.81 13.09 -12.25
N ALA A 359 17.39 14.30 -11.92
CA ALA A 359 16.37 14.51 -10.91
C ALA A 359 15.01 14.12 -11.48
N ALA A 360 14.16 13.47 -10.68
CA ALA A 360 12.74 13.37 -10.97
C ALA A 360 12.15 14.79 -10.93
N ALA A 361 11.31 15.10 -11.93
CA ALA A 361 10.70 16.43 -12.07
C ALA A 361 9.53 16.60 -11.11
#